data_5da86afcd72c91e49ba12be62db7d0db
#
_entry.id   5da86afcd72c91e49ba12be62db7d0db
#
_cell.length_a   1.000
_cell.length_b   1.000
_cell.length_c   1.000
_cell.angle_alpha   90.00
_cell.angle_beta   90.00
_cell.angle_gamma   90.00
#
_symmetry.space_group_name_H-M   'P 1'
#
loop_
_entity.id
_entity.type
_entity.pdbx_description
1 polymer ?
#
loop_
_entity_poly.entity_id
_entity_poly.type
_entity_poly.pdbx_seq_one_letter_code
_entity_poly.pdbx_strand_id
1 'polypeptide(L)'
;MPTGTPTPKGTLTGVGPDVLRELMSHRSMRTTTGYYRITENRLRTAVDKVARHQFNAAGQRVFTSIAGLLADEHARMHIGQVAVPFGGCTEPSNVKAGGHACPYKYVCPGCGHFRSDPSYLPELKSYLQQLLADRERLHAAIDLQPWARAHAAPPDEQITQVRDLIRRIEADMDSLSDTDRAQIQQAVAAIRTARQTVNLGMPSIRPAAGSG
;
A
#
# COMPACT_ATOMS: atom_id res chain seq x y z
N MET A 1 29.36 -24.36 30.88
CA MET A 1 29.66 -23.06 30.26
C MET A 1 28.47 -22.69 29.37
N PRO A 2 27.65 -21.69 29.69
CA PRO A 2 26.56 -21.29 28.83
C PRO A 2 27.07 -20.29 27.81
N THR A 3 26.95 -20.65 26.55
CA THR A 3 27.18 -19.72 25.41
C THR A 3 26.00 -18.81 25.25
N GLY A 4 26.09 -17.63 25.85
CA GLY A 4 25.11 -16.55 25.63
C GLY A 4 25.25 -16.02 24.23
N THR A 5 24.19 -16.13 23.44
CA THR A 5 24.02 -15.46 22.16
C THR A 5 23.89 -13.97 22.40
N PRO A 6 24.72 -13.10 21.82
CA PRO A 6 24.53 -11.66 21.96
C PRO A 6 23.31 -11.21 21.18
N THR A 7 22.34 -10.62 21.85
CA THR A 7 21.23 -9.90 21.25
C THR A 7 21.77 -8.57 20.70
N PRO A 8 21.75 -8.30 19.41
CA PRO A 8 22.17 -7.02 18.87
C PRO A 8 21.06 -5.99 19.14
N LYS A 9 21.20 -5.23 20.21
CA LYS A 9 20.55 -3.93 20.39
C LYS A 9 21.34 -2.91 19.57
N GLY A 10 20.99 -2.71 18.33
CA GLY A 10 21.59 -1.68 17.50
C GLY A 10 20.76 -1.51 16.23
N THR A 11 20.13 -0.37 16.11
CA THR A 11 19.52 0.07 14.84
C THR A 11 20.66 0.31 13.86
N LEU A 12 20.91 -0.63 12.96
CA LEU A 12 21.89 -0.50 11.87
C LEU A 12 21.34 0.49 10.83
N THR A 13 21.41 1.78 11.16
CA THR A 13 21.08 2.87 10.23
C THR A 13 22.18 2.97 9.19
N GLY A 14 21.87 2.66 7.94
CA GLY A 14 22.78 2.90 6.81
C GLY A 14 23.39 1.66 6.15
N VAL A 15 23.27 0.47 6.73
CA VAL A 15 23.78 -0.78 6.12
C VAL A 15 22.73 -1.36 5.16
N GLY A 16 23.11 -1.66 3.92
CA GLY A 16 22.23 -2.31 2.94
C GLY A 16 21.86 -3.75 3.34
N PRO A 17 20.71 -4.28 2.88
CA PRO A 17 20.29 -5.64 3.21
C PRO A 17 21.27 -6.73 2.71
N ASP A 18 21.95 -6.46 1.62
CA ASP A 18 23.02 -7.30 1.03
C ASP A 18 24.22 -7.42 1.97
N VAL A 19 24.69 -6.29 2.50
CA VAL A 19 25.80 -6.25 3.47
C VAL A 19 25.38 -6.91 4.78
N LEU A 20 24.15 -6.68 5.24
CA LEU A 20 23.64 -7.32 6.45
C LEU A 20 23.53 -8.85 6.28
N ARG A 21 23.14 -9.33 5.10
CA ARG A 21 23.11 -10.76 4.77
C ARG A 21 24.50 -11.39 4.92
N GLU A 22 25.52 -10.72 4.38
CA GLU A 22 26.91 -11.15 4.43
C GLU A 22 27.42 -11.21 5.87
N LEU A 23 27.24 -10.12 6.62
CA LEU A 23 27.65 -10.01 8.03
C LEU A 23 26.98 -11.05 8.94
N MET A 24 25.72 -11.42 8.67
CA MET A 24 24.97 -12.40 9.45
C MET A 24 25.04 -13.82 8.88
N SER A 25 25.80 -14.03 7.82
CA SER A 25 25.97 -15.33 7.13
C SER A 25 24.62 -15.98 6.74
N HIS A 26 23.62 -15.17 6.41
CA HIS A 26 22.30 -15.66 6.03
C HIS A 26 22.33 -16.27 4.62
N ARG A 27 21.91 -17.53 4.49
CA ARG A 27 21.80 -18.20 3.18
C ARG A 27 20.77 -17.57 2.25
N SER A 28 19.76 -16.90 2.80
CA SER A 28 18.66 -16.31 2.04
C SER A 28 18.48 -14.84 2.39
N MET A 29 18.32 -14.00 1.36
CA MET A 29 17.94 -12.60 1.50
C MET A 29 16.60 -12.44 2.25
N ARG A 30 15.70 -13.40 2.11
CA ARG A 30 14.41 -13.40 2.81
C ARG A 30 14.57 -13.42 4.33
N THR A 31 15.55 -14.15 4.84
CA THR A 31 15.88 -14.19 6.28
C THR A 31 16.40 -12.84 6.75
N THR A 32 17.27 -12.20 5.98
CA THR A 32 17.81 -10.87 6.28
C THR A 32 16.75 -9.80 6.28
N THR A 33 15.82 -9.85 5.31
CA THR A 33 14.73 -8.87 5.19
C THR A 33 13.79 -8.91 6.39
N GLY A 34 13.62 -10.08 7.03
CA GLY A 34 12.83 -10.21 8.27
C GLY A 34 13.42 -9.44 9.46
N TYR A 35 14.74 -9.21 9.47
CA TYR A 35 15.42 -8.40 10.51
C TYR A 35 15.58 -6.94 10.13
N TYR A 36 15.34 -6.59 8.86
CA TYR A 36 15.50 -5.23 8.36
C TYR A 36 14.26 -4.39 8.66
N ARG A 37 14.21 -3.82 9.85
CA ARG A 37 13.18 -2.82 10.17
C ARG A 37 13.47 -1.54 9.42
N ILE A 38 12.56 -1.16 8.53
CA ILE A 38 12.61 0.15 7.90
C ILE A 38 12.41 1.17 9.03
N THR A 39 13.40 2.03 9.25
CA THR A 39 13.26 3.09 10.25
C THR A 39 12.14 4.03 9.84
N GLU A 40 11.43 4.60 10.81
CA GLU A 40 10.33 5.53 10.58
C GLU A 40 10.74 6.71 9.66
N ASN A 41 11.95 7.23 9.84
CA ASN A 41 12.48 8.30 9.00
C ASN A 41 12.67 7.86 7.54
N ARG A 42 13.14 6.65 7.27
CA ARG A 42 13.25 6.14 5.90
C ARG A 42 11.89 5.93 5.27
N LEU A 43 10.93 5.46 6.05
CA LEU A 43 9.56 5.29 5.58
C LEU A 43 8.92 6.65 5.27
N ARG A 44 9.07 7.66 6.14
CA ARG A 44 8.61 9.04 5.89
C ARG A 44 9.22 9.59 4.60
N THR A 45 10.54 9.50 4.46
CA THR A 45 11.22 9.96 3.23
C THR A 45 10.72 9.23 1.97
N ALA A 46 10.46 7.93 2.08
CA ALA A 46 9.93 7.16 0.96
C ALA A 46 8.51 7.63 0.56
N VAL A 47 7.66 7.87 1.54
CA VAL A 47 6.30 8.37 1.30
C VAL A 47 6.33 9.78 0.74
N ASP A 48 7.15 10.69 1.26
CA ASP A 48 7.28 12.05 0.73
C ASP A 48 7.68 12.05 -0.76
N LYS A 49 8.50 11.10 -1.17
CA LYS A 49 8.87 10.95 -2.59
C LYS A 49 7.70 10.47 -3.44
N VAL A 50 7.02 9.41 -3.02
CA VAL A 50 5.91 8.80 -3.77
C VAL A 50 4.68 9.69 -3.80
N ALA A 51 4.49 10.48 -2.78
CA ALA A 51 3.35 11.35 -2.65
C ALA A 51 3.25 12.48 -3.69
N ARG A 52 4.38 12.89 -4.23
CA ARG A 52 4.41 13.82 -5.38
C ARG A 52 3.83 13.20 -6.64
N HIS A 53 3.63 11.88 -6.65
CA HIS A 53 3.09 11.07 -7.72
C HIS A 53 1.73 10.48 -7.37
N GLN A 54 0.90 11.23 -6.63
CA GLN A 54 -0.48 10.86 -6.38
C GLN A 54 -1.39 11.25 -7.53
N PHE A 55 -2.38 10.40 -7.80
CA PHE A 55 -3.35 10.56 -8.87
C PHE A 55 -4.77 10.45 -8.32
N ASN A 56 -5.68 11.29 -8.82
CA ASN A 56 -7.12 11.14 -8.60
C ASN A 56 -7.72 10.06 -9.53
N ALA A 57 -9.00 9.77 -9.39
CA ALA A 57 -9.72 8.81 -10.24
C ALA A 57 -9.67 9.18 -11.74
N ALA A 58 -9.57 10.47 -12.08
CA ALA A 58 -9.39 10.94 -13.46
C ALA A 58 -7.93 10.79 -13.94
N GLY A 59 -7.02 10.27 -13.11
CA GLY A 59 -5.60 10.13 -13.39
C GLY A 59 -4.84 11.45 -13.51
N GLN A 60 -5.35 12.52 -12.90
CA GLN A 60 -4.64 13.79 -12.79
C GLN A 60 -3.76 13.77 -11.56
N ARG A 61 -2.55 14.30 -11.65
CA ARG A 61 -1.66 14.47 -10.51
C ARG A 61 -2.31 15.36 -9.45
N VAL A 62 -2.25 14.93 -8.20
CA VAL A 62 -2.75 15.67 -7.04
C VAL A 62 -1.61 15.87 -6.07
N PHE A 63 -1.34 17.11 -5.73
CA PHE A 63 -0.34 17.43 -4.71
C PHE A 63 -0.99 17.39 -3.34
N THR A 64 -0.66 16.38 -2.53
CA THR A 64 -1.11 16.28 -1.14
C THR A 64 0.11 16.45 -0.23
N SER A 65 0.01 17.32 0.76
CA SER A 65 1.05 17.43 1.80
C SER A 65 1.01 16.16 2.66
N ILE A 66 2.14 15.48 2.82
CA ILE A 66 2.16 14.07 3.25
C ILE A 66 2.82 13.85 4.60
N ALA A 67 3.18 14.90 5.29
CA ALA A 67 3.79 14.75 6.61
C ALA A 67 3.01 13.86 7.61
N GLY A 68 1.75 13.54 7.29
CA GLY A 68 0.86 12.76 8.15
C GLY A 68 0.53 11.33 7.70
N LEU A 69 0.88 10.91 6.47
CA LEU A 69 0.38 9.64 5.89
C LEU A 69 0.93 8.36 6.54
N LEU A 70 1.89 8.46 7.40
CA LEU A 70 2.68 7.30 7.82
C LEU A 70 2.55 6.87 9.24
N ALA A 71 2.17 7.77 10.10
CA ALA A 71 2.39 7.51 11.51
C ALA A 71 1.24 6.73 12.15
N ASP A 72 -0.01 7.06 11.84
CA ASP A 72 -1.14 6.55 12.59
C ASP A 72 -2.44 6.87 11.84
N GLU A 73 -3.49 6.11 12.06
CA GLU A 73 -4.84 6.39 11.57
C GLU A 73 -5.32 7.79 12.02
N HIS A 74 -4.94 8.21 13.23
CA HIS A 74 -5.16 9.56 13.74
C HIS A 74 -4.51 10.63 12.86
N ALA A 75 -3.26 10.41 12.43
CA ALA A 75 -2.56 11.35 11.56
C ALA A 75 -3.23 11.42 10.17
N ARG A 76 -3.71 10.30 9.64
CA ARG A 76 -4.48 10.27 8.38
C ARG A 76 -5.78 11.07 8.49
N MET A 77 -6.50 10.94 9.61
CA MET A 77 -7.70 11.75 9.85
C MET A 77 -7.40 13.24 9.93
N HIS A 78 -6.28 13.64 10.51
CA HIS A 78 -5.84 15.04 10.56
C HIS A 78 -5.56 15.65 9.18
N ILE A 79 -5.07 14.86 8.23
CA ILE A 79 -4.83 15.32 6.86
C ILE A 79 -6.05 15.14 5.94
N GLY A 80 -7.18 14.67 6.48
CA GLY A 80 -8.40 14.48 5.71
C GLY A 80 -8.36 13.31 4.72
N GLN A 81 -7.63 12.23 5.04
CA GLN A 81 -7.56 11.04 4.20
C GLN A 81 -7.59 9.76 5.03
N VAL A 82 -8.33 8.76 4.56
CA VAL A 82 -8.35 7.40 5.14
C VAL A 82 -7.90 6.37 4.13
N ALA A 83 -7.33 5.26 4.60
CA ALA A 83 -6.93 4.15 3.76
C ALA A 83 -8.16 3.45 3.15
N VAL A 84 -8.07 3.14 1.87
CA VAL A 84 -9.05 2.32 1.14
C VAL A 84 -8.29 1.36 0.22
N PRO A 85 -8.94 0.33 -0.34
CA PRO A 85 -8.29 -0.53 -1.33
C PRO A 85 -7.67 0.28 -2.47
N PHE A 86 -6.41 -0.01 -2.78
CA PHE A 86 -5.61 0.60 -3.84
C PHE A 86 -5.27 2.09 -3.67
N GLY A 87 -5.43 2.66 -2.45
CA GLY A 87 -5.09 4.07 -2.25
C GLY A 87 -5.65 4.69 -0.97
N GLY A 88 -6.02 5.95 -1.06
CA GLY A 88 -6.64 6.75 -0.02
C GLY A 88 -7.96 7.36 -0.47
N CYS A 89 -8.79 7.72 0.49
CA CYS A 89 -10.07 8.39 0.29
C CYS A 89 -10.09 9.73 1.03
N THR A 90 -10.53 10.78 0.36
CA THR A 90 -10.68 12.13 0.92
C THR A 90 -12.16 12.52 1.12
N GLU A 91 -13.09 11.56 1.04
CA GLU A 91 -14.51 11.83 1.28
C GLU A 91 -14.72 12.15 2.76
N PRO A 92 -15.35 13.33 3.08
CA PRO A 92 -15.37 13.84 4.46
C PRO A 92 -16.09 12.95 5.48
N SER A 93 -17.20 12.32 5.10
CA SER A 93 -17.94 11.44 6.01
C SER A 93 -17.19 10.12 6.24
N ASN A 94 -16.56 9.59 5.21
CA ASN A 94 -15.73 8.38 5.33
C ASN A 94 -14.46 8.65 6.14
N VAL A 95 -13.82 9.82 5.95
CA VAL A 95 -12.67 10.26 6.76
C VAL A 95 -13.07 10.37 8.22
N LYS A 96 -14.20 11.03 8.52
CA LYS A 96 -14.73 11.20 9.87
C LYS A 96 -15.03 9.88 10.57
N ALA A 97 -15.45 8.88 9.79
CA ALA A 97 -15.77 7.54 10.27
C ALA A 97 -14.57 6.57 10.24
N GLY A 98 -13.34 7.05 10.02
CA GLY A 98 -12.14 6.21 9.99
C GLY A 98 -12.14 5.17 8.86
N GLY A 99 -12.80 5.44 7.74
CA GLY A 99 -12.88 4.52 6.60
C GLY A 99 -14.10 3.59 6.60
N HIS A 100 -15.01 3.71 7.56
CA HIS A 100 -16.13 2.77 7.76
C HIS A 100 -17.49 3.28 7.26
N ALA A 101 -17.58 4.48 6.69
CA ALA A 101 -18.84 5.08 6.24
C ALA A 101 -18.73 5.67 4.83
N CYS A 102 -18.42 4.83 3.85
CA CYS A 102 -18.35 5.26 2.46
C CYS A 102 -19.75 5.37 1.84
N PRO A 103 -20.22 6.57 1.43
CA PRO A 103 -21.52 6.73 0.77
C PRO A 103 -21.55 6.12 -0.64
N TYR A 104 -20.39 5.86 -1.24
CA TYR A 104 -20.23 5.34 -2.60
C TYR A 104 -19.95 3.83 -2.65
N LYS A 105 -20.28 3.08 -1.61
CA LYS A 105 -20.15 1.61 -1.55
C LYS A 105 -18.74 1.09 -1.90
N TYR A 106 -17.71 1.87 -1.62
CA TYR A 106 -16.28 1.54 -1.86
C TYR A 106 -15.91 1.27 -3.33
N VAL A 107 -16.64 1.83 -4.29
CA VAL A 107 -16.24 1.80 -5.71
C VAL A 107 -15.13 2.84 -5.93
N CYS A 108 -13.95 2.56 -5.35
CA CYS A 108 -12.87 3.52 -5.22
C CYS A 108 -12.27 4.02 -6.55
N PRO A 109 -11.88 3.18 -7.52
CA PRO A 109 -11.20 3.63 -8.73
C PRO A 109 -12.00 4.62 -9.59
N GLY A 110 -13.34 4.62 -9.47
CA GLY A 110 -14.23 5.57 -10.17
C GLY A 110 -14.67 6.77 -9.33
N CYS A 111 -14.25 6.86 -8.07
CA CYS A 111 -14.71 7.89 -7.15
C CYS A 111 -13.84 9.15 -7.21
N GLY A 112 -14.47 10.35 -7.26
CA GLY A 112 -13.75 11.64 -7.26
C GLY A 112 -12.90 11.91 -6.01
N HIS A 113 -13.21 11.24 -4.90
CA HIS A 113 -12.47 11.32 -3.64
C HIS A 113 -11.31 10.31 -3.54
N PHE A 114 -11.15 9.46 -4.53
CA PHE A 114 -10.10 8.46 -4.55
C PHE A 114 -8.75 9.06 -4.92
N ARG A 115 -7.70 8.58 -4.25
CA ARG A 115 -6.30 8.94 -4.50
C ARG A 115 -5.47 7.67 -4.52
N SER A 116 -4.63 7.51 -5.55
CA SER A 116 -3.71 6.39 -5.68
C SER A 116 -2.31 6.89 -5.98
N ASP A 117 -1.31 6.03 -5.84
CA ASP A 117 0.09 6.32 -6.11
C ASP A 117 0.81 5.10 -6.71
N PRO A 118 2.04 5.25 -7.22
CA PRO A 118 2.78 4.15 -7.85
C PRO A 118 2.99 2.91 -6.98
N SER A 119 2.91 3.04 -5.65
CA SER A 119 3.08 1.90 -4.75
C SER A 119 1.92 0.90 -4.80
N TYR A 120 0.78 1.29 -5.38
CA TYR A 120 -0.39 0.41 -5.60
C TYR A 120 -0.47 -0.16 -7.02
N LEU A 121 0.47 0.18 -7.90
CA LEU A 121 0.43 -0.24 -9.31
C LEU A 121 0.31 -1.76 -9.51
N PRO A 122 1.04 -2.63 -8.78
CA PRO A 122 0.88 -4.08 -8.91
C PRO A 122 -0.49 -4.57 -8.47
N GLU A 123 -1.04 -4.01 -7.41
CA GLU A 123 -2.36 -4.35 -6.89
C GLU A 123 -3.47 -3.91 -7.87
N LEU A 124 -3.33 -2.72 -8.47
CA LEU A 124 -4.24 -2.23 -9.51
C LEU A 124 -4.21 -3.12 -10.75
N LYS A 125 -3.01 -3.57 -11.18
CA LYS A 125 -2.87 -4.52 -12.30
C LYS A 125 -3.54 -5.86 -12.00
N SER A 126 -3.32 -6.40 -10.81
CA SER A 126 -3.96 -7.63 -10.37
C SER A 126 -5.48 -7.49 -10.32
N TYR A 127 -5.98 -6.37 -9.83
CA TYR A 127 -7.41 -6.07 -9.80
C TYR A 127 -8.02 -5.98 -11.20
N LEU A 128 -7.35 -5.31 -12.14
CA LEU A 128 -7.78 -5.28 -13.54
C LEU A 128 -7.86 -6.67 -14.14
N GLN A 129 -6.87 -7.51 -13.90
CA GLN A 129 -6.89 -8.92 -14.36
C GLN A 129 -8.07 -9.69 -13.77
N GLN A 130 -8.38 -9.49 -12.50
CA GLN A 130 -9.53 -10.08 -11.84
C GLN A 130 -10.85 -9.65 -12.50
N LEU A 131 -11.05 -8.34 -12.71
CA LEU A 131 -12.26 -7.82 -13.37
C LEU A 131 -12.45 -8.42 -14.78
N LEU A 132 -11.37 -8.56 -15.55
CA LEU A 132 -11.42 -9.16 -16.88
C LEU A 132 -11.74 -10.65 -16.82
N ALA A 133 -11.12 -11.39 -15.91
CA ALA A 133 -11.39 -12.81 -15.72
C ALA A 133 -12.83 -13.08 -15.24
N ASP A 134 -13.35 -12.25 -14.33
CA ASP A 134 -14.72 -12.36 -13.83
C ASP A 134 -15.72 -12.08 -14.94
N ARG A 135 -15.46 -11.08 -15.80
CA ARG A 135 -16.28 -10.81 -16.98
C ARG A 135 -16.30 -12.00 -17.93
N GLU A 136 -15.15 -12.59 -18.24
CA GLU A 136 -15.06 -13.76 -19.12
C GLU A 136 -15.78 -14.99 -18.54
N ARG A 137 -15.62 -15.27 -17.24
CA ARG A 137 -16.33 -16.35 -16.56
C ARG A 137 -17.85 -16.18 -16.68
N LEU A 138 -18.35 -14.97 -16.48
CA LEU A 138 -19.79 -14.69 -16.59
C LEU A 138 -20.30 -14.79 -18.03
N HIS A 139 -19.48 -14.40 -19.01
CA HIS A 139 -19.81 -14.62 -20.43
C HIS A 139 -19.85 -16.09 -20.81
N ALA A 140 -18.95 -16.89 -20.27
CA ALA A 140 -18.87 -18.32 -20.50
C ALA A 140 -19.95 -19.16 -19.77
N ALA A 141 -20.60 -18.60 -18.75
CA ALA A 141 -21.62 -19.29 -17.96
C ALA A 141 -22.91 -19.43 -18.77
N ILE A 142 -23.22 -20.66 -19.17
CA ILE A 142 -24.37 -21.00 -20.07
C ILE A 142 -25.70 -20.88 -19.32
N ASP A 143 -25.74 -21.25 -18.03
CA ASP A 143 -26.97 -21.36 -17.23
C ASP A 143 -27.39 -20.09 -16.50
N LEU A 144 -26.66 -18.97 -16.66
CA LEU A 144 -27.00 -17.71 -16.01
C LEU A 144 -28.12 -16.98 -16.77
N GLN A 145 -29.18 -16.66 -16.02
CA GLN A 145 -30.24 -15.80 -16.54
C GLN A 145 -29.68 -14.44 -16.97
N PRO A 146 -30.19 -13.81 -18.06
CA PRO A 146 -29.64 -12.54 -18.57
C PRO A 146 -29.55 -11.43 -17.55
N TRP A 147 -30.54 -11.29 -16.68
CA TRP A 147 -30.56 -10.28 -15.61
C TRP A 147 -29.45 -10.53 -14.56
N ALA A 148 -29.25 -11.81 -14.18
CA ALA A 148 -28.22 -12.18 -13.21
C ALA A 148 -26.81 -11.91 -13.78
N ARG A 149 -26.60 -12.21 -15.07
CA ARG A 149 -25.37 -11.90 -15.79
C ARG A 149 -25.10 -10.40 -15.84
N ALA A 150 -26.12 -9.59 -16.17
CA ALA A 150 -25.99 -8.12 -16.22
C ALA A 150 -25.67 -7.51 -14.86
N HIS A 151 -26.19 -8.06 -13.77
CA HIS A 151 -25.91 -7.56 -12.41
C HIS A 151 -24.57 -8.04 -11.83
N ALA A 152 -24.10 -9.22 -12.23
CA ALA A 152 -22.87 -9.80 -11.71
C ALA A 152 -21.63 -9.37 -12.50
N ALA A 153 -21.80 -8.96 -13.76
CA ALA A 153 -20.67 -8.54 -14.59
C ALA A 153 -20.07 -7.21 -14.09
N PRO A 154 -18.73 -7.13 -13.97
CA PRO A 154 -18.08 -5.85 -13.71
C PRO A 154 -18.44 -4.83 -14.78
N PRO A 155 -18.85 -3.59 -14.42
CA PRO A 155 -19.18 -2.56 -15.40
C PRO A 155 -17.98 -2.24 -16.31
N ASP A 156 -18.20 -2.09 -17.60
CA ASP A 156 -17.16 -1.73 -18.56
C ASP A 156 -16.50 -0.39 -18.20
N GLU A 157 -17.25 0.53 -17.61
CA GLU A 157 -16.75 1.79 -17.09
C GLU A 157 -15.69 1.57 -15.99
N GLN A 158 -15.93 0.66 -15.06
CA GLN A 158 -14.98 0.34 -14.00
C GLN A 158 -13.68 -0.23 -14.55
N ILE A 159 -13.76 -1.13 -15.52
CA ILE A 159 -12.60 -1.71 -16.20
C ILE A 159 -11.80 -0.60 -16.90
N THR A 160 -12.49 0.30 -17.58
CA THR A 160 -11.86 1.43 -18.30
C THR A 160 -11.18 2.38 -17.32
N GLN A 161 -11.83 2.75 -16.22
CA GLN A 161 -11.28 3.63 -15.18
C GLN A 161 -10.00 3.05 -14.56
N VAL A 162 -10.01 1.77 -14.20
CA VAL A 162 -8.82 1.10 -13.64
C VAL A 162 -7.69 1.04 -14.66
N ARG A 163 -8.00 0.70 -15.92
CA ARG A 163 -7.01 0.67 -17.01
C ARG A 163 -6.38 2.04 -17.28
N ASP A 164 -7.19 3.07 -17.30
CA ASP A 164 -6.73 4.44 -17.54
C ASP A 164 -5.88 4.95 -16.38
N LEU A 165 -6.24 4.65 -15.15
CA LEU A 165 -5.44 4.99 -13.98
C LEU A 165 -4.07 4.32 -14.04
N ILE A 166 -4.01 3.00 -14.33
CA ILE A 166 -2.74 2.27 -14.49
C ILE A 166 -1.88 2.93 -15.55
N ARG A 167 -2.45 3.16 -16.75
CA ARG A 167 -1.71 3.76 -17.88
C ARG A 167 -1.13 5.13 -17.54
N ARG A 168 -1.86 5.96 -16.77
CA ARG A 168 -1.38 7.30 -16.40
C ARG A 168 -0.29 7.24 -15.34
N ILE A 169 -0.38 6.33 -14.37
CA ILE A 169 0.69 6.11 -13.40
C ILE A 169 1.95 5.61 -14.10
N GLU A 170 1.84 4.68 -15.05
CA GLU A 170 2.96 4.17 -15.84
C GLU A 170 3.59 5.28 -16.69
N ALA A 171 2.78 6.03 -17.42
CA ALA A 171 3.25 7.15 -18.26
C ALA A 171 3.98 8.23 -17.43
N ASP A 172 3.50 8.51 -16.23
CA ASP A 172 4.18 9.42 -15.31
C ASP A 172 5.55 8.89 -14.89
N MET A 173 5.62 7.61 -14.51
CA MET A 173 6.88 6.96 -14.15
C MET A 173 7.86 6.90 -15.32
N ASP A 174 7.37 6.70 -16.55
CA ASP A 174 8.19 6.66 -17.77
C ASP A 174 8.70 8.04 -18.18
N SER A 175 8.01 9.11 -17.80
CA SER A 175 8.43 10.50 -18.05
C SER A 175 9.59 10.97 -17.17
N LEU A 176 9.94 10.20 -16.14
CA LEU A 176 10.99 10.55 -15.20
C LEU A 176 12.39 10.24 -15.74
N SER A 177 13.39 10.97 -15.25
CA SER A 177 14.79 10.57 -15.44
C SER A 177 15.06 9.19 -14.82
N ASP A 178 16.05 8.46 -15.33
CA ASP A 178 16.42 7.14 -14.78
C ASP A 178 16.78 7.22 -13.30
N THR A 179 17.42 8.30 -12.88
CA THR A 179 17.78 8.53 -11.48
C THR A 179 16.53 8.71 -10.60
N ASP A 180 15.57 9.54 -11.03
CA ASP A 180 14.34 9.79 -10.28
C ASP A 180 13.47 8.54 -10.24
N ARG A 181 13.37 7.83 -11.38
CA ARG A 181 12.66 6.56 -11.47
C ARG A 181 13.20 5.53 -10.49
N ALA A 182 14.53 5.36 -10.43
CA ALA A 182 15.17 4.45 -9.49
C ALA A 182 14.89 4.84 -8.02
N GLN A 183 14.94 6.13 -7.70
CA GLN A 183 14.61 6.62 -6.36
C GLN A 183 13.16 6.35 -5.96
N ILE A 184 12.21 6.55 -6.89
CA ILE A 184 10.80 6.27 -6.63
C ILE A 184 10.56 4.78 -6.51
N GLN A 185 11.16 3.95 -7.35
CA GLN A 185 11.06 2.49 -7.24
C GLN A 185 11.58 1.98 -5.89
N GLN A 186 12.70 2.53 -5.41
CA GLN A 186 13.21 2.21 -4.07
C GLN A 186 12.23 2.65 -2.96
N ALA A 187 11.64 3.83 -3.09
CA ALA A 187 10.64 4.34 -2.14
C ALA A 187 9.38 3.46 -2.14
N VAL A 188 8.88 3.09 -3.32
CA VAL A 188 7.75 2.15 -3.50
C VAL A 188 8.03 0.81 -2.83
N ALA A 189 9.21 0.24 -3.03
CA ALA A 189 9.59 -1.01 -2.40
C ALA A 189 9.58 -0.93 -0.87
N ALA A 190 10.09 0.18 -0.31
CA ALA A 190 10.07 0.43 1.13
C ALA A 190 8.63 0.52 1.69
N ILE A 191 7.76 1.27 1.03
CA ILE A 191 6.35 1.42 1.42
C ILE A 191 5.62 0.07 1.36
N ARG A 192 5.82 -0.71 0.30
CA ARG A 192 5.19 -2.02 0.14
C ARG A 192 5.65 -3.00 1.22
N THR A 193 6.93 -3.02 1.55
CA THR A 193 7.45 -3.84 2.64
C THR A 193 6.81 -3.45 3.98
N ALA A 194 6.68 -2.15 4.24
CA ALA A 194 6.02 -1.66 5.46
C ALA A 194 4.54 -2.06 5.55
N ARG A 195 3.80 -2.04 4.43
CA ARG A 195 2.39 -2.49 4.38
C ARG A 195 2.24 -3.99 4.63
N GLN A 196 3.21 -4.81 4.22
CA GLN A 196 3.19 -6.26 4.42
C GLN A 196 3.60 -6.68 5.83
N THR A 197 4.24 -5.78 6.58
CA THR A 197 4.70 -6.06 7.95
C THR A 197 3.55 -5.82 8.92
N VAL A 198 2.90 -6.88 9.38
CA VAL A 198 1.95 -6.81 10.49
C VAL A 198 2.76 -6.61 11.76
N ASN A 199 2.60 -5.46 12.40
CA ASN A 199 3.21 -5.20 13.70
C ASN A 199 2.40 -5.93 14.78
N LEU A 200 2.75 -7.19 15.03
CA LEU A 200 2.25 -7.95 16.18
C LEU A 200 2.88 -7.32 17.42
N GLY A 201 2.23 -6.35 18.02
CA GLY A 201 2.71 -5.69 19.24
C GLY A 201 3.24 -6.73 20.24
N MET A 202 4.32 -6.40 20.96
CA MET A 202 4.81 -7.27 22.04
C MET A 202 3.68 -7.47 23.04
N PRO A 203 3.32 -8.73 23.38
CA PRO A 203 2.35 -8.97 24.43
C PRO A 203 2.87 -8.31 25.72
N SER A 204 2.12 -7.35 26.25
CA SER A 204 2.42 -6.78 27.56
C SER A 204 2.11 -7.86 28.61
N ILE A 205 3.15 -8.54 29.09
CA ILE A 205 3.03 -9.43 30.24
C ILE A 205 2.76 -8.50 31.42
N ARG A 206 1.52 -8.40 31.87
CA ARG A 206 1.21 -7.83 33.18
C ARG A 206 1.86 -8.74 34.23
N PRO A 207 2.78 -8.24 35.07
CA PRO A 207 3.21 -9.01 36.21
C PRO A 207 1.96 -9.35 37.04
N ALA A 208 1.81 -10.61 37.39
CA ALA A 208 0.76 -11.02 38.28
C ALA A 208 0.87 -10.16 39.56
N ALA A 209 -0.23 -9.51 39.95
CA ALA A 209 -0.32 -8.80 41.21
C ALA A 209 -0.02 -9.81 42.32
N GLY A 210 1.12 -9.60 43.01
CA GLY A 210 1.50 -10.44 44.13
C GLY A 210 0.39 -10.36 45.17
N SER A 211 -0.23 -11.50 45.47
CA SER A 211 -1.07 -11.66 46.63
C SER A 211 -0.19 -11.51 47.86
N GLY A 212 -0.26 -10.33 48.52
CA GLY A 212 0.21 -10.13 49.86
C GLY A 212 -0.88 -10.48 50.87
#